data_54648aee7e9913978c99f0883cea3762
#
_entry.id   54648aee7e9913978c99f0883cea3762
#
_cell.length_a   1.000
_cell.length_b   1.000
_cell.length_c   1.000
_cell.angle_alpha   90.00
_cell.angle_beta   90.00
_cell.angle_gamma   90.00
#
_symmetry.space_group_name_H-M   'P 1'
#
loop_
_entity.id
_entity.type
_entity.pdbx_description
1 polymer ?
#
loop_
_entity_poly.entity_id
_entity_poly.type
_entity_poly.pdbx_seq_one_letter_code
_entity_poly.pdbx_strand_id
1 'polypeptide(L)'
;MKYYRMAGIFTGLALFLPGVSGAAPATASAVTDDFSDVTKFRFNSNGGKCETVVPDGGNDITSALRITVSRNAKNVWGTAIRSATGIPLAWDAGHVFEVRFLARCLKPLPGRDYASLTVMVELPTPPNDKLFSGGVRIWGKQWRRYRVVTWKPAGKRSRVFAPGELNFVFHLGYGIQTLEIGGIELIDHGVTDYRKIRDREPGNSADYRGREASASWRQQAEERIETLRKGDFQLRLLDEEGNVLGGVPVQLNLERHAFLFGSCVPARTIRENPRFAREFVRLFNCGTPEYEMKWCWRHSWSWNEELQFLEKFFADHRIVFRGHCTVWPSWERTPHWLRRLEKQPTALREVVRDHIAYQLFTVRGKMPELDLVNEVLYHNAVLKIAGGESELAEWFRLAHRVAPEMRLYLNDTGILTAADAPDNPTAAAYRRVIDGLKKAGAPLGGIGFQCHASMAKFAAPENVLRELDRFAVYGVPLKITEYDFRTTDEALAADYLRDMLYVAFSHPAMTGFLMWGFWDGNHWCGSAPIFDKDWNLKPSGRVFDDLVHRKWRTALEGKTSETGCFTGRGFYGTYRLRAETAAGRSLIYEFTLEPEKREYVLRPQNGAGRGGRK
;
A
#
# COMPACT_ATOMS: atom_id res chain seq x y z
N MET A 1 39.79 5.46 14.25
CA MET A 1 40.25 6.86 14.42
C MET A 1 39.11 7.82 14.11
N LYS A 2 38.72 8.58 15.17
CA LYS A 2 38.03 9.90 15.16
C LYS A 2 36.79 10.06 14.27
N TYR A 3 35.67 10.49 14.68
CA TYR A 3 34.88 11.12 15.75
C TYR A 3 33.44 11.19 15.28
N TYR A 4 32.38 11.13 16.04
CA TYR A 4 31.81 12.21 16.85
C TYR A 4 30.92 11.66 17.96
N ARG A 5 31.28 11.99 19.20
CA ARG A 5 30.37 12.11 20.32
C ARG A 5 30.04 13.61 20.45
N MET A 6 28.77 13.95 20.69
CA MET A 6 28.41 15.09 21.51
C MET A 6 27.08 14.85 22.19
N ALA A 7 27.18 14.58 23.48
CA ALA A 7 26.11 14.82 24.45
C ALA A 7 26.31 16.22 24.98
N GLY A 8 25.27 17.03 25.04
CA GLY A 8 25.26 18.35 25.65
C GLY A 8 23.99 18.48 26.47
N ILE A 9 24.15 18.25 27.77
CA ILE A 9 23.17 18.64 28.80
C ILE A 9 23.34 20.16 29.02
N PHE A 10 22.26 20.92 28.86
CA PHE A 10 22.19 22.29 29.40
C PHE A 10 20.93 22.42 30.25
N THR A 11 21.18 22.43 31.57
CA THR A 11 20.32 23.04 32.57
C THR A 11 20.57 24.55 32.52
N GLY A 12 19.54 25.33 32.31
CA GLY A 12 19.60 26.78 32.26
C GLY A 12 18.33 27.43 32.79
N LEU A 13 18.49 28.08 33.92
CA LEU A 13 17.57 28.88 34.71
C LEU A 13 16.58 29.73 33.91
N ALA A 14 15.32 29.68 34.33
CA ALA A 14 14.27 30.62 33.91
C ALA A 14 14.49 31.97 34.57
N LEU A 15 14.66 33.01 33.77
CA LEU A 15 14.49 34.41 34.17
C LEU A 15 13.17 34.92 33.57
N PHE A 16 12.22 35.19 34.44
CA PHE A 16 10.98 35.91 34.10
C PHE A 16 11.32 37.38 33.80
N LEU A 17 10.97 37.84 32.60
CA LEU A 17 10.75 39.26 32.31
C LEU A 17 9.30 39.45 31.84
N PRO A 18 8.59 40.45 32.31
CA PRO A 18 7.18 40.65 31.98
C PRO A 18 7.02 41.52 30.73
N GLY A 19 6.02 41.17 29.93
CA GLY A 19 5.31 42.12 29.09
C GLY A 19 5.88 42.38 27.72
N VAL A 20 5.55 41.48 26.76
CA VAL A 20 5.34 41.91 25.37
C VAL A 20 3.95 41.39 24.96
N SER A 21 3.07 42.33 24.71
CA SER A 21 1.71 42.10 24.21
C SER A 21 1.71 41.16 23.05
N GLY A 22 0.92 40.09 23.15
CA GLY A 22 0.71 39.13 22.07
C GLY A 22 0.13 39.84 20.86
N ALA A 23 0.94 39.99 19.83
CA ALA A 23 0.39 40.17 18.48
C ALA A 23 -0.38 38.89 18.14
N ALA A 24 -1.66 39.03 17.86
CA ALA A 24 -2.46 37.98 17.26
C ALA A 24 -1.70 37.41 16.04
N PRO A 25 -1.74 36.09 15.79
CA PRO A 25 -1.13 35.54 14.59
C PRO A 25 -1.72 36.30 13.40
N ALA A 26 -0.84 36.92 12.62
CA ALA A 26 -1.23 37.58 11.39
C ALA A 26 -2.08 36.57 10.59
N THR A 27 -3.35 36.89 10.42
CA THR A 27 -4.21 36.21 9.46
C THR A 27 -3.50 36.34 8.13
N ALA A 28 -3.01 35.21 7.59
CA ALA A 28 -2.44 35.18 6.26
C ALA A 28 -3.43 35.88 5.34
N SER A 29 -3.05 37.02 4.76
CA SER A 29 -3.83 37.66 3.73
C SER A 29 -3.83 36.70 2.56
N ALA A 30 -4.89 35.89 2.44
CA ALA A 30 -5.12 35.11 1.25
C ALA A 30 -5.31 36.11 0.11
N VAL A 31 -4.27 36.35 -0.66
CA VAL A 31 -4.40 37.04 -1.93
C VAL A 31 -5.00 36.02 -2.87
N THR A 32 -6.31 36.01 -2.95
CA THR A 32 -7.04 35.23 -3.95
C THR A 32 -6.98 36.01 -5.26
N ASP A 33 -6.28 35.48 -6.25
CA ASP A 33 -6.58 35.89 -7.61
C ASP A 33 -7.77 35.07 -8.10
N ASP A 34 -8.84 35.75 -8.34
CA ASP A 34 -10.07 35.16 -8.84
C ASP A 34 -9.93 34.95 -10.36
N PHE A 35 -9.53 33.76 -10.73
CA PHE A 35 -9.59 33.25 -12.10
C PHE A 35 -11.00 32.75 -12.47
N SER A 36 -12.06 33.16 -11.76
CA SER A 36 -13.43 32.78 -12.07
C SER A 36 -13.88 33.33 -13.43
N ASP A 37 -13.28 34.42 -13.88
CA ASP A 37 -13.44 34.92 -15.26
C ASP A 37 -12.65 34.02 -16.22
N VAL A 38 -13.33 32.99 -16.73
CA VAL A 38 -12.75 32.03 -17.66
C VAL A 38 -12.29 32.61 -19.00
N THR A 39 -12.67 33.85 -19.31
CA THR A 39 -12.19 34.57 -20.52
C THR A 39 -10.71 34.93 -20.44
N LYS A 40 -10.14 34.92 -19.22
CA LYS A 40 -8.71 35.10 -18.96
C LYS A 40 -7.86 33.90 -19.36
N PHE A 41 -8.45 32.81 -19.87
CA PHE A 41 -7.71 31.64 -20.31
C PHE A 41 -7.63 31.54 -21.83
N ARG A 42 -6.47 31.13 -22.31
CA ARG A 42 -6.21 30.75 -23.72
C ARG A 42 -6.20 29.26 -23.84
N PHE A 43 -6.90 28.74 -24.83
CA PHE A 43 -6.90 27.33 -25.16
C PHE A 43 -5.89 27.04 -26.27
N ASN A 44 -5.02 26.06 -26.04
CA ASN A 44 -4.14 25.50 -27.03
C ASN A 44 -4.45 24.02 -27.21
N SER A 45 -4.76 23.61 -28.43
CA SER A 45 -5.14 22.23 -28.72
C SER A 45 -4.67 21.73 -30.08
N ASN A 46 -4.07 20.55 -30.06
CA ASN A 46 -3.83 19.72 -31.24
C ASN A 46 -4.96 18.72 -31.49
N GLY A 47 -6.21 19.02 -31.12
CA GLY A 47 -7.36 18.15 -31.36
C GLY A 47 -8.37 18.17 -30.22
N GLY A 48 -8.83 19.34 -29.88
CA GLY A 48 -9.88 19.55 -28.91
C GLY A 48 -10.61 20.86 -29.13
N LYS A 49 -11.67 21.08 -28.38
CA LYS A 49 -12.51 22.28 -28.35
C LYS A 49 -12.63 22.76 -26.91
N CYS A 50 -12.61 24.05 -26.74
CA CYS A 50 -12.91 24.72 -25.46
C CYS A 50 -14.03 25.73 -25.67
N GLU A 51 -15.02 25.69 -24.82
CA GLU A 51 -16.21 26.58 -24.87
C GLU A 51 -16.47 27.15 -23.49
N THR A 52 -16.84 28.43 -23.43
CA THR A 52 -17.39 28.98 -22.19
C THR A 52 -18.83 28.52 -22.06
N VAL A 53 -19.22 28.04 -20.90
CA VAL A 53 -20.55 27.55 -20.59
C VAL A 53 -21.06 28.19 -19.29
N VAL A 54 -22.37 28.34 -19.20
CA VAL A 54 -23.02 28.70 -17.94
C VAL A 54 -23.25 27.41 -17.18
N PRO A 55 -22.72 27.26 -15.95
CA PRO A 55 -22.91 26.04 -15.16
C PRO A 55 -24.39 25.85 -14.80
N ASP A 56 -24.88 24.62 -14.94
CA ASP A 56 -26.14 24.17 -14.39
C ASP A 56 -25.93 23.63 -12.98
N GLY A 57 -26.81 23.96 -12.04
CA GLY A 57 -26.85 23.34 -10.71
C GLY A 57 -26.03 24.02 -9.62
N GLY A 58 -26.55 25.13 -9.09
CA GLY A 58 -26.43 25.54 -7.67
C GLY A 58 -25.06 25.81 -7.07
N ASN A 59 -24.04 26.04 -7.86
CA ASN A 59 -22.71 26.45 -7.37
C ASN A 59 -22.52 27.95 -7.59
N ASP A 60 -21.77 28.62 -6.73
CA ASP A 60 -21.47 30.06 -6.75
C ASP A 60 -20.58 30.50 -7.94
N ILE A 61 -20.58 29.76 -9.06
CA ILE A 61 -19.81 30.09 -10.26
C ILE A 61 -20.72 30.55 -11.39
N THR A 62 -20.38 31.65 -11.99
CA THR A 62 -21.16 32.29 -13.07
C THR A 62 -20.77 31.77 -14.46
N SER A 63 -19.56 31.23 -14.60
CA SER A 63 -19.05 30.71 -15.87
C SER A 63 -18.05 29.55 -15.64
N ALA A 64 -17.99 28.66 -16.63
CA ALA A 64 -17.04 27.55 -16.64
C ALA A 64 -16.51 27.31 -18.05
N LEU A 65 -15.37 26.65 -18.16
CA LEU A 65 -14.80 26.13 -19.41
C LEU A 65 -15.23 24.68 -19.60
N ARG A 66 -15.90 24.37 -20.71
CA ARG A 66 -16.08 22.99 -21.17
C ARG A 66 -14.97 22.66 -22.15
N ILE A 67 -14.17 21.67 -21.80
CA ILE A 67 -13.05 21.21 -22.59
C ILE A 67 -13.36 19.82 -23.13
N THR A 68 -13.36 19.69 -24.47
CA THR A 68 -13.52 18.42 -25.16
C THR A 68 -12.24 18.07 -25.89
N VAL A 69 -11.59 16.98 -25.47
CA VAL A 69 -10.45 16.39 -26.17
C VAL A 69 -10.98 15.29 -27.09
N SER A 70 -10.86 15.47 -28.39
CA SER A 70 -11.47 14.60 -29.40
C SER A 70 -10.51 13.56 -30.02
N ARG A 71 -9.19 13.72 -29.79
CA ARG A 71 -8.16 12.75 -30.21
C ARG A 71 -7.02 12.70 -29.21
N ASN A 72 -6.30 11.59 -29.22
CA ASN A 72 -5.13 11.42 -28.39
C ASN A 72 -4.03 12.41 -28.80
N ALA A 73 -3.55 13.21 -27.87
CA ALA A 73 -2.38 14.05 -28.10
C ALA A 73 -1.09 13.21 -27.96
N LYS A 74 -0.05 13.59 -28.70
CA LYS A 74 1.27 12.95 -28.54
C LYS A 74 1.84 13.14 -27.11
N ASN A 75 1.51 14.25 -26.48
CA ASN A 75 1.94 14.63 -25.14
C ASN A 75 0.78 15.27 -24.38
N VAL A 76 0.79 15.15 -23.05
CA VAL A 76 -0.28 15.68 -22.18
C VAL A 76 -0.47 17.20 -22.30
N TRP A 77 0.59 17.94 -22.64
CA TRP A 77 0.56 19.40 -22.88
C TRP A 77 0.08 19.78 -24.28
N GLY A 78 -0.13 18.80 -25.16
CA GLY A 78 -0.68 19.05 -26.52
C GLY A 78 -2.12 19.54 -26.51
N THR A 79 -2.84 19.41 -25.40
CA THR A 79 -4.11 20.07 -25.12
C THR A 79 -4.00 20.73 -23.75
N ALA A 80 -4.12 22.05 -23.69
CA ALA A 80 -3.95 22.81 -22.46
C ALA A 80 -4.80 24.09 -22.47
N ILE A 81 -5.23 24.53 -21.29
CA ILE A 81 -5.68 25.90 -21.05
C ILE A 81 -4.62 26.61 -20.22
N ARG A 82 -4.32 27.87 -20.60
CA ARG A 82 -3.28 28.69 -19.96
C ARG A 82 -3.88 30.05 -19.58
N SER A 83 -3.42 30.63 -18.48
CA SER A 83 -3.76 32.03 -18.19
C SER A 83 -3.27 32.93 -19.33
N ALA A 84 -4.12 33.86 -19.76
CA ALA A 84 -3.81 34.80 -20.87
C ALA A 84 -2.75 35.81 -20.46
N THR A 85 -2.71 36.13 -19.17
CA THR A 85 -1.70 36.96 -18.51
C THR A 85 -0.91 36.11 -17.52
N GLY A 86 0.25 36.61 -17.12
CA GLY A 86 1.02 35.97 -16.05
C GLY A 86 0.26 35.99 -14.71
N ILE A 87 0.66 35.12 -13.81
CA ILE A 87 0.12 35.06 -12.44
C ILE A 87 0.41 36.39 -11.74
N PRO A 88 -0.60 37.10 -11.19
CA PRO A 88 -0.41 38.42 -10.58
C PRO A 88 0.24 38.36 -9.17
N LEU A 89 0.62 37.20 -8.71
CA LEU A 89 1.30 36.97 -7.44
C LEU A 89 2.80 36.78 -7.64
N ALA A 90 3.60 37.27 -6.68
CA ALA A 90 5.00 36.87 -6.59
C ALA A 90 5.07 35.39 -6.18
N TRP A 91 5.91 34.63 -6.84
CA TRP A 91 6.10 33.22 -6.52
C TRP A 91 7.43 33.02 -5.79
N ASP A 92 7.37 32.77 -4.48
CA ASP A 92 8.52 32.40 -3.67
C ASP A 92 8.52 30.90 -3.40
N ALA A 93 9.66 30.26 -3.63
CA ALA A 93 9.82 28.83 -3.40
C ALA A 93 9.67 28.41 -1.92
N GLY A 94 9.76 29.36 -0.98
CA GLY A 94 9.51 29.14 0.45
C GLY A 94 8.03 29.16 0.83
N HIS A 95 7.16 29.66 -0.05
CA HIS A 95 5.73 29.74 0.21
C HIS A 95 5.00 28.46 -0.13
N VAL A 96 3.87 28.23 0.55
CA VAL A 96 2.92 27.17 0.24
C VAL A 96 1.77 27.76 -0.56
N PHE A 97 1.60 27.28 -1.79
CA PHE A 97 0.50 27.71 -2.64
C PHE A 97 -0.58 26.63 -2.72
N GLU A 98 -1.81 27.05 -2.89
CA GLU A 98 -2.96 26.19 -3.09
C GLU A 98 -3.76 26.66 -4.29
N VAL A 99 -4.09 25.73 -5.17
CA VAL A 99 -5.03 25.94 -6.26
C VAL A 99 -6.34 25.25 -5.92
N ARG A 100 -7.44 25.96 -5.91
CA ARG A 100 -8.81 25.43 -5.76
C ARG A 100 -9.58 25.65 -7.04
N PHE A 101 -10.44 24.70 -7.37
CA PHE A 101 -11.35 24.84 -8.50
C PHE A 101 -12.52 23.89 -8.38
N LEU A 102 -13.62 24.22 -9.08
CA LEU A 102 -14.75 23.33 -9.29
C LEU A 102 -14.59 22.62 -10.64
N ALA A 103 -14.88 21.33 -10.68
CA ALA A 103 -14.88 20.58 -11.92
C ALA A 103 -15.86 19.41 -11.89
N ARG A 104 -16.27 18.97 -13.10
CA ARG A 104 -17.04 17.74 -13.31
C ARG A 104 -16.61 17.01 -14.59
N CYS A 105 -16.80 15.70 -14.61
CA CYS A 105 -16.49 14.85 -15.74
C CYS A 105 -17.78 14.56 -16.54
N LEU A 106 -17.88 15.05 -17.76
CA LEU A 106 -19.02 14.76 -18.65
C LEU A 106 -18.80 13.50 -19.48
N LYS A 107 -17.56 13.30 -19.93
CA LYS A 107 -17.12 12.10 -20.64
C LYS A 107 -15.76 11.65 -20.09
N PRO A 108 -15.67 10.50 -19.43
CA PRO A 108 -14.42 10.02 -18.87
C PRO A 108 -13.44 9.57 -19.97
N LEU A 109 -12.19 9.38 -19.57
CA LEU A 109 -11.17 8.73 -20.39
C LEU A 109 -11.63 7.33 -20.79
N PRO A 110 -11.25 6.82 -21.98
CA PRO A 110 -11.56 5.47 -22.39
C PRO A 110 -11.15 4.43 -21.35
N GLY A 111 -12.10 3.55 -20.97
CA GLY A 111 -11.88 2.52 -19.96
C GLY A 111 -11.73 3.02 -18.52
N ARG A 112 -12.07 4.27 -18.24
CA ARG A 112 -12.01 4.87 -16.89
C ARG A 112 -13.33 5.52 -16.52
N ASP A 113 -13.50 5.82 -15.24
CA ASP A 113 -14.69 6.50 -14.71
C ASP A 113 -14.41 7.97 -14.36
N TYR A 114 -13.26 8.52 -14.77
CA TYR A 114 -12.82 9.88 -14.50
C TYR A 114 -12.17 10.53 -15.73
N ALA A 115 -12.18 11.85 -15.76
CA ALA A 115 -11.30 12.65 -16.61
C ALA A 115 -10.03 13.02 -15.85
N SER A 116 -8.94 13.31 -16.56
CA SER A 116 -7.66 13.66 -15.94
C SER A 116 -7.17 15.03 -16.38
N LEU A 117 -6.62 15.78 -15.44
CA LEU A 117 -5.87 16.99 -15.72
C LEU A 117 -4.63 17.10 -14.83
N THR A 118 -3.68 17.93 -15.22
CA THR A 118 -2.59 18.37 -14.35
C THR A 118 -2.60 19.88 -14.24
N VAL A 119 -2.64 20.36 -13.01
CA VAL A 119 -2.43 21.77 -12.67
C VAL A 119 -0.94 22.05 -12.68
N MET A 120 -0.51 23.12 -13.34
CA MET A 120 0.90 23.52 -13.43
C MET A 120 1.08 25.01 -13.24
N VAL A 121 2.22 25.39 -12.70
CA VAL A 121 2.79 26.73 -12.77
C VAL A 121 4.15 26.62 -13.47
N GLU A 122 4.33 27.35 -14.56
CA GLU A 122 5.52 27.23 -15.40
C GLU A 122 5.95 28.58 -15.99
N LEU A 123 7.21 28.67 -16.39
CA LEU A 123 7.69 29.78 -17.20
C LEU A 123 7.03 29.74 -18.59
N PRO A 124 6.58 30.91 -19.12
CA PRO A 124 5.89 30.97 -20.42
C PRO A 124 6.81 30.69 -21.62
N THR A 125 8.14 30.78 -21.43
CA THR A 125 9.14 30.61 -22.47
C THR A 125 9.90 29.30 -22.31
N PRO A 126 10.28 28.62 -23.42
CA PRO A 126 11.12 27.44 -23.36
C PRO A 126 12.43 27.67 -22.57
N PRO A 127 12.86 26.69 -21.77
CA PRO A 127 12.40 25.30 -21.69
C PRO A 127 11.11 25.06 -20.88
N ASN A 128 10.32 26.08 -20.56
CA ASN A 128 9.08 26.00 -19.79
C ASN A 128 9.30 25.30 -18.43
N ASP A 129 10.29 25.79 -17.68
CA ASP A 129 10.61 25.21 -16.36
C ASP A 129 9.37 25.20 -15.47
N LYS A 130 9.10 24.02 -14.93
CA LYS A 130 7.90 23.76 -14.11
C LYS A 130 8.24 23.95 -12.64
N LEU A 131 7.57 24.91 -12.04
CA LEU A 131 7.75 25.26 -10.62
C LEU A 131 6.80 24.46 -9.74
N PHE A 132 5.66 24.06 -10.30
CA PHE A 132 4.64 23.29 -9.64
C PHE A 132 3.93 22.35 -10.62
N SER A 133 3.55 21.17 -10.13
CA SER A 133 2.76 20.20 -10.89
C SER A 133 1.94 19.33 -9.93
N GLY A 134 0.63 19.24 -10.17
CA GLY A 134 -0.27 18.36 -9.43
C GLY A 134 -1.32 17.72 -10.33
N GLY A 135 -1.31 16.39 -10.44
CA GLY A 135 -2.32 15.63 -11.19
C GLY A 135 -3.63 15.50 -10.40
N VAL A 136 -4.76 15.65 -11.09
CA VAL A 136 -6.10 15.53 -10.51
C VAL A 136 -6.97 14.65 -11.39
N ARG A 137 -7.75 13.76 -10.76
CA ARG A 137 -8.81 12.97 -11.40
C ARG A 137 -10.14 13.61 -11.12
N ILE A 138 -10.90 13.90 -12.16
CA ILE A 138 -12.21 14.55 -12.10
C ILE A 138 -13.28 13.48 -12.24
N TRP A 139 -14.07 13.29 -11.18
CA TRP A 139 -15.03 12.21 -11.05
C TRP A 139 -16.48 12.70 -11.18
N GLY A 140 -17.28 11.93 -11.91
CA GLY A 140 -18.73 12.08 -11.97
C GLY A 140 -19.23 13.35 -12.66
N LYS A 141 -20.54 13.37 -12.94
CA LYS A 141 -21.22 14.48 -13.65
C LYS A 141 -21.64 15.64 -12.74
N GLN A 142 -21.49 15.46 -11.43
CA GLN A 142 -21.78 16.50 -10.44
C GLN A 142 -20.57 17.39 -10.24
N TRP A 143 -20.79 18.69 -10.05
CA TRP A 143 -19.75 19.63 -9.69
C TRP A 143 -19.14 19.25 -8.33
N ARG A 144 -17.82 19.15 -8.28
CA ARG A 144 -17.06 18.87 -7.07
C ARG A 144 -15.91 19.85 -6.94
N ARG A 145 -15.59 20.21 -5.70
CA ARG A 145 -14.41 21.03 -5.41
C ARG A 145 -13.16 20.17 -5.42
N TYR A 146 -12.15 20.68 -6.11
CA TYR A 146 -10.81 20.09 -6.16
C TYR A 146 -9.80 21.10 -5.66
N ARG A 147 -8.74 20.59 -5.07
CA ARG A 147 -7.64 21.39 -4.57
C ARG A 147 -6.30 20.71 -4.82
N VAL A 148 -5.27 21.52 -5.06
CA VAL A 148 -3.90 21.05 -5.19
C VAL A 148 -3.04 21.97 -4.35
N VAL A 149 -2.39 21.41 -3.34
CA VAL A 149 -1.48 22.14 -2.46
C VAL A 149 -0.05 21.84 -2.87
N THR A 150 0.75 22.86 -3.02
CA THR A 150 2.11 22.75 -3.50
C THR A 150 3.10 23.25 -2.48
N TRP A 151 4.17 22.52 -2.38
CA TRP A 151 5.37 22.92 -1.67
C TRP A 151 6.60 22.41 -2.44
N LYS A 152 7.51 23.30 -2.71
CA LYS A 152 8.83 22.95 -3.22
C LYS A 152 9.85 23.53 -2.26
N PRO A 153 10.69 22.69 -1.61
CA PRO A 153 11.74 23.19 -0.74
C PRO A 153 12.67 24.11 -1.54
N ALA A 154 13.12 25.17 -0.90
CA ALA A 154 14.12 26.05 -1.44
C ALA A 154 15.36 25.23 -1.87
N GLY A 155 15.54 25.03 -3.15
CA GLY A 155 16.72 24.37 -3.71
C GLY A 155 17.73 25.41 -4.20
N LYS A 156 18.93 24.98 -4.61
CA LYS A 156 20.00 25.85 -5.10
C LYS A 156 19.64 26.76 -6.31
N ARG A 157 18.42 26.65 -6.87
CA ARG A 157 17.87 27.47 -7.97
C ARG A 157 16.61 28.23 -7.58
N SER A 158 16.33 28.41 -6.28
CA SER A 158 15.16 29.17 -5.85
C SER A 158 15.43 30.66 -5.99
N ARG A 159 14.79 31.29 -6.98
CA ARG A 159 14.61 32.74 -7.02
C ARG A 159 13.14 33.07 -6.75
N VAL A 160 12.89 34.27 -6.29
CA VAL A 160 11.55 34.84 -6.29
C VAL A 160 11.20 35.26 -7.71
N PHE A 161 10.03 34.87 -8.18
CA PHE A 161 9.49 35.29 -9.46
C PHE A 161 8.53 36.46 -9.22
N ALA A 162 8.70 37.53 -9.98
CA ALA A 162 7.84 38.69 -9.89
C ALA A 162 6.43 38.40 -10.42
N PRO A 163 5.40 39.16 -10.01
CA PRO A 163 4.09 39.10 -10.61
C PRO A 163 4.17 39.23 -12.14
N GLY A 164 3.46 38.36 -12.84
CA GLY A 164 3.45 38.32 -14.31
C GLY A 164 4.52 37.43 -14.97
N GLU A 165 5.53 36.97 -14.25
CA GLU A 165 6.60 36.12 -14.83
C GLU A 165 6.17 34.68 -15.10
N LEU A 166 5.15 34.17 -14.43
CA LEU A 166 4.71 32.78 -14.49
C LEU A 166 3.32 32.63 -15.06
N ASN A 167 3.07 31.53 -15.75
CA ASN A 167 1.74 31.16 -16.21
C ASN A 167 1.16 30.02 -15.38
N PHE A 168 -0.16 30.09 -15.20
CA PHE A 168 -0.98 29.04 -14.69
C PHE A 168 -1.53 28.18 -15.84
N VAL A 169 -1.44 26.86 -15.74
CA VAL A 169 -1.77 25.95 -16.85
C VAL A 169 -2.49 24.71 -16.36
N PHE A 170 -3.51 24.27 -17.10
CA PHE A 170 -4.07 22.92 -17.00
C PHE A 170 -3.66 22.12 -18.22
N HIS A 171 -2.93 21.04 -18.04
CA HIS A 171 -2.65 20.05 -19.08
C HIS A 171 -3.78 19.01 -19.11
N LEU A 172 -4.34 18.74 -20.29
CA LEU A 172 -5.57 17.99 -20.50
C LEU A 172 -5.42 16.85 -21.52
N GLY A 173 -4.29 16.74 -22.18
CA GLY A 173 -4.03 15.80 -23.28
C GLY A 173 -3.82 14.34 -22.84
N TYR A 174 -4.52 13.87 -21.81
CA TYR A 174 -4.43 12.49 -21.29
C TYR A 174 -5.17 11.47 -22.15
N GLY A 175 -6.01 11.89 -23.06
CA GLY A 175 -6.83 11.06 -23.93
C GLY A 175 -8.17 11.74 -24.27
N ILE A 176 -9.02 11.00 -24.99
CA ILE A 176 -10.35 11.49 -25.37
C ILE A 176 -11.20 11.61 -24.10
N GLN A 177 -11.63 12.82 -23.78
CA GLN A 177 -12.40 13.14 -22.56
C GLN A 177 -13.15 14.44 -22.72
N THR A 178 -14.20 14.66 -21.91
CA THR A 178 -14.88 15.96 -21.79
C THR A 178 -15.08 16.28 -20.31
N LEU A 179 -14.64 17.45 -19.89
CA LEU A 179 -14.79 17.94 -18.53
C LEU A 179 -15.13 19.44 -18.52
N GLU A 180 -15.64 19.89 -17.40
CA GLU A 180 -15.87 21.31 -17.15
C GLU A 180 -15.08 21.75 -15.92
N ILE A 181 -14.54 22.96 -15.98
CA ILE A 181 -13.74 23.58 -14.91
C ILE A 181 -14.20 25.02 -14.73
N GLY A 182 -14.40 25.46 -13.49
CA GLY A 182 -14.76 26.84 -13.13
C GLY A 182 -14.35 27.16 -11.68
N GLY A 183 -14.58 28.40 -11.25
CA GLY A 183 -14.29 28.83 -9.89
C GLY A 183 -12.84 28.57 -9.49
N ILE A 184 -11.88 28.98 -10.31
CA ILE A 184 -10.46 28.73 -10.12
C ILE A 184 -9.89 29.82 -9.21
N GLU A 185 -9.28 29.40 -8.10
CA GLU A 185 -8.63 30.25 -7.10
C GLU A 185 -7.16 29.85 -6.93
N LEU A 186 -6.27 30.82 -6.86
CA LEU A 186 -4.87 30.63 -6.47
C LEU A 186 -4.61 31.34 -5.15
N ILE A 187 -4.21 30.60 -4.13
CA ILE A 187 -4.03 31.08 -2.76
C ILE A 187 -2.57 30.94 -2.36
N ASP A 188 -1.97 32.02 -1.88
CA ASP A 188 -0.66 32.02 -1.23
C ASP A 188 -0.83 31.99 0.29
N HIS A 189 -0.39 30.92 0.91
CA HIS A 189 -0.38 30.74 2.36
C HIS A 189 0.89 31.27 3.04
N GLY A 190 1.81 31.88 2.27
CA GLY A 190 3.08 32.35 2.77
C GLY A 190 4.00 31.22 3.24
N VAL A 191 4.98 31.57 4.07
CA VAL A 191 5.91 30.61 4.67
C VAL A 191 5.20 29.85 5.79
N THR A 192 4.80 28.62 5.52
CA THR A 192 4.11 27.75 6.49
C THR A 192 4.47 26.28 6.28
N ASP A 193 4.10 25.44 7.25
CA ASP A 193 4.22 24.00 7.05
C ASP A 193 3.16 23.51 6.03
N TYR A 194 3.63 23.01 4.90
CA TYR A 194 2.81 22.38 3.85
C TYR A 194 1.75 21.41 4.42
N ARG A 195 2.12 20.61 5.43
CA ARG A 195 1.21 19.62 6.03
C ARG A 195 0.01 20.29 6.69
N LYS A 196 0.20 21.43 7.35
CA LYS A 196 -0.88 22.18 7.99
C LYS A 196 -1.91 22.68 6.98
N ILE A 197 -1.50 23.01 5.76
CA ILE A 197 -2.41 23.42 4.70
C ILE A 197 -3.03 22.20 4.03
N ARG A 198 -2.24 21.18 3.73
CA ARG A 198 -2.72 19.94 3.12
C ARG A 198 -3.80 19.28 3.97
N ASP A 199 -3.59 19.21 5.27
CA ASP A 199 -4.40 18.42 6.21
C ASP A 199 -5.59 19.23 6.79
N ARG A 200 -5.77 20.51 6.43
CA ARG A 200 -6.88 21.35 6.89
C ARG A 200 -8.25 20.91 6.39
N GLU A 201 -8.31 20.39 5.19
CA GLU A 201 -9.53 19.97 4.52
C GLU A 201 -9.37 18.57 3.95
N PRO A 202 -10.44 17.79 3.82
CA PRO A 202 -10.40 16.53 3.09
C PRO A 202 -9.74 16.74 1.74
N GLY A 203 -8.93 15.79 1.32
CA GLY A 203 -8.33 15.80 -0.02
C GLY A 203 -9.39 15.82 -1.11
N ASN A 204 -8.96 15.95 -2.36
CA ASN A 204 -9.87 15.87 -3.50
C ASN A 204 -10.75 14.64 -3.37
N SER A 205 -12.08 14.82 -3.45
CA SER A 205 -12.98 13.69 -3.48
C SER A 205 -12.62 12.82 -4.67
N ALA A 206 -12.25 11.59 -4.39
CA ALA A 206 -12.04 10.56 -5.37
C ALA A 206 -13.09 9.48 -5.18
N ASP A 207 -13.36 8.77 -6.24
CA ASP A 207 -14.30 7.69 -6.25
C ASP A 207 -13.78 6.58 -7.17
N TYR A 208 -14.40 5.40 -7.12
CA TYR A 208 -14.12 4.31 -8.05
C TYR A 208 -15.38 3.50 -8.31
N ARG A 209 -15.45 2.90 -9.47
CA ARG A 209 -16.56 2.03 -9.83
C ARG A 209 -16.60 0.80 -8.92
N GLY A 210 -17.78 0.46 -8.43
CA GLY A 210 -17.98 -0.66 -7.53
C GLY A 210 -17.72 -0.36 -6.05
N ARG A 211 -17.61 0.92 -5.67
CA ARG A 211 -17.49 1.36 -4.27
C ARG A 211 -18.79 1.24 -3.51
N GLU A 212 -19.92 1.44 -4.20
CA GLU A 212 -21.26 1.39 -3.60
C GLU A 212 -21.51 0.07 -2.84
N ALA A 213 -22.27 0.15 -1.75
CA ALA A 213 -22.51 -1.01 -0.87
C ALA A 213 -23.16 -2.20 -1.60
N SER A 214 -24.00 -1.92 -2.60
CA SER A 214 -24.71 -2.91 -3.43
C SER A 214 -23.95 -3.40 -4.65
N ALA A 215 -22.65 -3.13 -4.77
CA ALA A 215 -21.87 -3.55 -5.94
C ALA A 215 -21.91 -5.06 -6.16
N SER A 216 -22.36 -5.49 -7.33
CA SER A 216 -22.55 -6.91 -7.68
C SER A 216 -21.25 -7.74 -7.64
N TRP A 217 -20.12 -7.11 -7.96
CA TRP A 217 -18.82 -7.79 -7.91
C TRP A 217 -18.46 -8.23 -6.49
N ARG A 218 -18.90 -7.48 -5.46
CA ARG A 218 -18.63 -7.81 -4.05
C ARG A 218 -19.47 -9.00 -3.58
N GLN A 219 -20.74 -9.08 -4.02
CA GLN A 219 -21.54 -10.27 -3.79
C GLN A 219 -20.90 -11.52 -4.43
N GLN A 220 -20.45 -11.41 -5.68
CA GLN A 220 -19.72 -12.50 -6.34
C GLN A 220 -18.41 -12.85 -5.61
N ALA A 221 -17.73 -11.85 -5.02
CA ALA A 221 -16.54 -12.10 -4.19
C ALA A 221 -16.91 -12.88 -2.91
N GLU A 222 -18.03 -12.59 -2.27
CA GLU A 222 -18.51 -13.36 -1.11
C GLU A 222 -18.80 -14.82 -1.47
N GLU A 223 -19.46 -15.06 -2.59
CA GLU A 223 -19.75 -16.41 -3.10
C GLU A 223 -18.45 -17.20 -3.38
N ARG A 224 -17.45 -16.53 -3.97
CA ARG A 224 -16.12 -17.14 -4.18
C ARG A 224 -15.42 -17.43 -2.85
N ILE A 225 -15.47 -16.53 -1.88
CA ILE A 225 -14.89 -16.74 -0.54
C ILE A 225 -15.51 -17.96 0.12
N GLU A 226 -16.84 -18.07 0.07
CA GLU A 226 -17.55 -19.21 0.65
C GLU A 226 -17.11 -20.55 0.05
N THR A 227 -16.83 -20.56 -1.25
CA THR A 227 -16.40 -21.76 -1.98
C THR A 227 -14.90 -22.06 -1.82
N LEU A 228 -14.07 -21.01 -1.91
CA LEU A 228 -12.61 -21.17 -2.01
C LEU A 228 -11.91 -21.18 -0.64
N ARG A 229 -12.50 -20.54 0.37
CA ARG A 229 -11.84 -20.34 1.67
C ARG A 229 -12.42 -21.16 2.80
N LYS A 230 -13.50 -21.89 2.54
CA LYS A 230 -14.13 -22.76 3.54
C LYS A 230 -14.23 -24.20 3.05
N GLY A 231 -14.19 -25.10 4.00
CA GLY A 231 -14.43 -26.53 3.78
C GLY A 231 -15.29 -27.16 4.86
N ASP A 232 -15.96 -28.24 4.47
CA ASP A 232 -16.67 -29.10 5.42
C ASP A 232 -15.66 -29.97 6.14
N PHE A 233 -15.93 -30.28 7.41
CA PHE A 233 -15.10 -31.15 8.22
C PHE A 233 -15.93 -32.07 9.12
N GLN A 234 -15.33 -33.20 9.45
CA GLN A 234 -15.77 -34.13 10.49
C GLN A 234 -14.64 -34.38 11.47
N LEU A 235 -14.86 -34.06 12.74
CA LEU A 235 -13.92 -34.28 13.83
C LEU A 235 -14.40 -35.47 14.65
N ARG A 236 -13.55 -36.45 14.89
CA ARG A 236 -13.77 -37.53 15.85
C ARG A 236 -12.90 -37.28 17.08
N LEU A 237 -13.56 -37.06 18.24
CA LEU A 237 -12.86 -36.70 19.46
C LEU A 237 -12.63 -37.95 20.31
N LEU A 238 -11.39 -38.12 20.75
CA LEU A 238 -10.97 -39.15 21.70
C LEU A 238 -10.46 -38.47 22.99
N ASP A 239 -10.62 -39.16 24.13
CA ASP A 239 -9.97 -38.74 25.37
C ASP A 239 -8.47 -39.09 25.40
N GLU A 240 -7.84 -38.88 26.57
CA GLU A 240 -6.41 -39.18 26.78
C GLU A 240 -6.11 -40.67 26.65
N GLU A 241 -7.06 -41.55 27.04
CA GLU A 241 -6.99 -42.99 26.98
C GLU A 241 -7.35 -43.55 25.59
N GLY A 242 -7.87 -42.72 24.69
CA GLY A 242 -8.28 -43.11 23.33
C GLY A 242 -9.74 -43.53 23.22
N ASN A 243 -10.54 -43.36 24.26
CA ASN A 243 -11.98 -43.64 24.22
C ASN A 243 -12.72 -42.49 23.49
N VAL A 244 -13.85 -42.85 22.88
CA VAL A 244 -14.66 -41.89 22.12
C VAL A 244 -15.40 -40.97 23.08
N LEU A 245 -15.41 -39.68 22.80
CA LEU A 245 -16.18 -38.66 23.55
C LEU A 245 -17.54 -38.40 22.90
N GLY A 246 -18.51 -39.25 23.23
CA GLY A 246 -19.90 -39.13 22.76
C GLY A 246 -20.74 -38.17 23.59
N GLY A 247 -21.62 -37.39 22.94
CA GLY A 247 -22.57 -36.51 23.56
C GLY A 247 -22.01 -35.28 24.30
N VAL A 248 -20.71 -34.98 24.18
CA VAL A 248 -20.07 -33.89 24.93
C VAL A 248 -20.22 -32.54 24.27
N PRO A 249 -20.44 -31.45 25.06
CA PRO A 249 -20.43 -30.09 24.55
C PRO A 249 -19.06 -29.70 23.99
N VAL A 250 -19.05 -29.02 22.85
CA VAL A 250 -17.84 -28.53 22.18
C VAL A 250 -17.98 -27.07 21.78
N GLN A 251 -16.84 -26.34 21.86
CA GLN A 251 -16.67 -25.00 21.35
C GLN A 251 -15.45 -25.01 20.41
N LEU A 252 -15.68 -24.68 19.16
CA LEU A 252 -14.66 -24.66 18.11
C LEU A 252 -14.40 -23.23 17.65
N ASN A 253 -13.15 -22.79 17.66
CA ASN A 253 -12.75 -21.46 17.21
C ASN A 253 -11.58 -21.54 16.23
N LEU A 254 -11.68 -20.79 15.14
CA LEU A 254 -10.56 -20.54 14.26
C LEU A 254 -9.55 -19.64 14.99
N GLU A 255 -8.36 -20.15 15.27
CA GLU A 255 -7.29 -19.38 15.88
C GLU A 255 -6.49 -18.57 14.84
N ARG A 256 -6.29 -19.18 13.65
CA ARG A 256 -5.45 -18.60 12.62
C ARG A 256 -5.89 -19.03 11.22
N HIS A 257 -6.10 -18.06 10.34
CA HIS A 257 -6.36 -18.32 8.91
C HIS A 257 -5.18 -19.00 8.21
N ALA A 258 -5.47 -19.86 7.24
CA ALA A 258 -4.48 -20.32 6.25
C ALA A 258 -4.07 -19.18 5.31
N PHE A 259 -4.97 -18.24 4.99
CA PHE A 259 -4.65 -17.04 4.24
C PHE A 259 -3.86 -16.06 5.13
N LEU A 260 -2.80 -15.46 4.57
CA LEU A 260 -1.93 -14.59 5.34
C LEU A 260 -2.45 -13.15 5.36
N PHE A 261 -2.87 -12.69 6.53
CA PHE A 261 -3.12 -11.28 6.83
C PHE A 261 -1.94 -10.76 7.63
N GLY A 262 -1.18 -9.80 7.08
CA GLY A 262 0.08 -9.41 7.68
C GLY A 262 0.38 -7.92 7.62
N SER A 263 1.52 -7.56 8.21
CA SER A 263 2.09 -6.22 8.09
C SER A 263 3.62 -6.26 8.17
N CYS A 264 4.29 -5.23 7.62
CA CYS A 264 5.69 -5.02 7.95
C CYS A 264 5.84 -4.47 9.37
N VAL A 265 6.98 -4.78 9.99
CA VAL A 265 7.34 -4.33 11.33
C VAL A 265 8.84 -4.10 11.46
N PRO A 266 9.27 -3.01 12.10
CA PRO A 266 10.65 -2.84 12.53
C PRO A 266 10.90 -3.57 13.86
N ALA A 267 11.99 -4.29 13.98
CA ALA A 267 12.39 -4.99 15.21
C ALA A 267 12.46 -4.06 16.42
N ARG A 268 13.05 -2.89 16.20
CA ARG A 268 13.18 -1.87 17.22
C ARG A 268 11.82 -1.42 17.77
N THR A 269 10.82 -1.20 16.90
CA THR A 269 9.49 -0.76 17.35
C THR A 269 8.77 -1.84 18.15
N ILE A 270 8.89 -3.11 17.75
CA ILE A 270 8.34 -4.23 18.56
C ILE A 270 8.98 -4.25 19.96
N ARG A 271 10.30 -4.08 20.03
CA ARG A 271 11.05 -4.14 21.30
C ARG A 271 10.73 -2.96 22.22
N GLU A 272 10.67 -1.74 21.68
CA GLU A 272 10.54 -0.50 22.44
C GLU A 272 9.08 -0.09 22.71
N ASN A 273 8.10 -0.64 21.97
CA ASN A 273 6.69 -0.30 22.11
C ASN A 273 5.82 -1.53 22.39
N PRO A 274 5.55 -1.87 23.67
CA PRO A 274 4.73 -3.04 24.02
C PRO A 274 3.30 -2.99 23.46
N ARG A 275 2.72 -1.81 23.25
CA ARG A 275 1.40 -1.66 22.62
C ARG A 275 1.46 -2.06 21.16
N PHE A 276 2.48 -1.61 20.43
CA PHE A 276 2.69 -2.00 19.04
C PHE A 276 2.82 -3.53 18.89
N ALA A 277 3.66 -4.16 19.72
CA ALA A 277 3.85 -5.60 19.72
C ALA A 277 2.53 -6.36 19.99
N ARG A 278 1.77 -5.94 21.01
CA ARG A 278 0.48 -6.56 21.38
C ARG A 278 -0.56 -6.41 20.27
N GLU A 279 -0.72 -5.21 19.70
CA GLU A 279 -1.68 -4.99 18.61
C GLU A 279 -1.27 -5.74 17.34
N PHE A 280 0.02 -5.82 17.03
CA PHE A 280 0.52 -6.63 15.91
C PHE A 280 0.14 -8.11 16.06
N VAL A 281 0.42 -8.71 17.21
CA VAL A 281 0.06 -10.12 17.50
C VAL A 281 -1.44 -10.36 17.44
N ARG A 282 -2.24 -9.39 17.88
CA ARG A 282 -3.71 -9.47 17.84
C ARG A 282 -4.26 -9.44 16.42
N LEU A 283 -3.66 -8.60 15.56
CA LEU A 283 -4.20 -8.29 14.23
C LEU A 283 -3.73 -9.25 13.13
N PHE A 284 -2.51 -9.75 13.22
CA PHE A 284 -1.85 -10.38 12.09
C PHE A 284 -1.34 -11.80 12.37
N ASN A 285 -1.36 -12.63 11.33
CA ASN A 285 -0.79 -13.97 11.34
C ASN A 285 0.50 -14.08 10.48
N CYS A 286 0.93 -12.98 9.86
CA CYS A 286 2.15 -12.89 9.07
C CYS A 286 2.89 -11.58 9.36
N GLY A 287 4.20 -11.64 9.46
CA GLY A 287 5.07 -10.49 9.68
C GLY A 287 6.21 -10.42 8.67
N THR A 288 6.55 -9.19 8.26
CA THR A 288 7.66 -8.90 7.34
C THR A 288 8.61 -7.90 8.00
N PRO A 289 9.93 -8.13 8.03
CA PRO A 289 10.89 -7.16 8.57
C PRO A 289 10.94 -5.94 7.65
N GLU A 290 10.83 -4.74 8.22
CA GLU A 290 10.83 -3.51 7.40
C GLU A 290 12.23 -3.15 6.91
N TYR A 291 13.26 -3.37 7.74
CA TYR A 291 14.63 -2.94 7.46
C TYR A 291 15.66 -4.08 7.52
N GLU A 292 15.45 -5.05 8.38
CA GLU A 292 16.43 -5.99 8.91
C GLU A 292 16.97 -6.99 7.88
N MET A 293 16.37 -7.06 6.70
CA MET A 293 16.87 -7.87 5.58
C MET A 293 17.39 -7.03 4.40
N LYS A 294 17.14 -5.71 4.38
CA LYS A 294 17.57 -4.85 3.27
C LYS A 294 19.10 -4.69 3.26
N TRP A 295 19.73 -5.03 2.15
CA TRP A 295 21.20 -5.06 2.03
C TRP A 295 21.87 -3.72 2.35
N CYS A 296 21.30 -2.60 1.94
CA CYS A 296 21.85 -1.27 2.20
C CYS A 296 21.94 -0.90 3.70
N TRP A 297 21.18 -1.55 4.56
CA TRP A 297 21.15 -1.28 6.00
C TRP A 297 22.00 -2.23 6.82
N ARG A 298 22.53 -3.31 6.22
CA ARG A 298 23.32 -4.36 6.92
C ARG A 298 24.76 -3.93 7.20
N HIS A 299 24.96 -2.82 7.89
CA HIS A 299 26.30 -2.29 8.17
C HIS A 299 26.84 -2.58 9.57
N SER A 300 26.04 -3.18 10.46
CA SER A 300 26.46 -3.47 11.84
C SER A 300 26.10 -4.88 12.25
N TRP A 301 26.82 -5.42 13.23
CA TRP A 301 26.52 -6.71 13.89
C TRP A 301 25.12 -6.74 14.51
N SER A 302 24.58 -5.59 14.93
CA SER A 302 23.24 -5.45 15.50
C SER A 302 22.10 -5.93 14.58
N TRP A 303 22.31 -5.95 13.26
CA TRP A 303 21.29 -6.42 12.32
C TRP A 303 20.98 -7.91 12.43
N ASN A 304 21.98 -8.73 12.67
CA ASN A 304 21.75 -10.16 12.87
C ASN A 304 20.99 -10.39 14.20
N GLU A 305 21.27 -9.61 15.23
CA GLU A 305 20.57 -9.67 16.51
C GLU A 305 19.11 -9.22 16.37
N GLU A 306 18.85 -8.16 15.60
CA GLU A 306 17.48 -7.68 15.35
C GLU A 306 16.67 -8.67 14.51
N LEU A 307 17.28 -9.29 13.50
CA LEU A 307 16.63 -10.33 12.72
C LEU A 307 16.34 -11.59 13.55
N GLN A 308 17.28 -12.01 14.40
CA GLN A 308 17.09 -13.13 15.34
C GLN A 308 16.01 -12.81 16.38
N PHE A 309 15.93 -11.56 16.84
CA PHE A 309 14.86 -11.13 17.72
C PHE A 309 13.49 -11.25 17.04
N LEU A 310 13.34 -10.78 15.79
CA LEU A 310 12.09 -10.94 15.03
C LEU A 310 11.76 -12.41 14.79
N GLU A 311 12.74 -13.22 14.43
CA GLU A 311 12.58 -14.66 14.26
C GLU A 311 11.98 -15.31 15.51
N LYS A 312 12.59 -15.05 16.67
CA LYS A 312 12.08 -15.54 17.95
C LYS A 312 10.69 -14.98 18.26
N PHE A 313 10.48 -13.69 18.09
CA PHE A 313 9.19 -13.05 18.35
C PHE A 313 8.06 -13.68 17.51
N PHE A 314 8.29 -13.89 16.22
CA PHE A 314 7.29 -14.51 15.36
C PHE A 314 7.05 -15.99 15.70
N ALA A 315 8.11 -16.72 16.03
CA ALA A 315 7.99 -18.12 16.45
C ALA A 315 7.20 -18.25 17.76
N ASP A 316 7.52 -17.43 18.77
CA ASP A 316 6.84 -17.44 20.08
C ASP A 316 5.33 -17.14 19.94
N HIS A 317 4.95 -16.32 18.96
CA HIS A 317 3.55 -15.96 18.70
C HIS A 317 2.92 -16.75 17.55
N ARG A 318 3.62 -17.75 16.99
CA ARG A 318 3.18 -18.57 15.85
C ARG A 318 2.80 -17.72 14.62
N ILE A 319 3.49 -16.62 14.37
CA ILE A 319 3.31 -15.72 13.23
C ILE A 319 4.22 -16.19 12.09
N VAL A 320 3.68 -16.25 10.87
CA VAL A 320 4.48 -16.62 9.69
C VAL A 320 5.50 -15.51 9.40
N PHE A 321 6.78 -15.88 9.36
CA PHE A 321 7.86 -14.96 9.06
C PHE A 321 8.10 -14.91 7.54
N ARG A 322 7.76 -13.81 6.88
CA ARG A 322 7.99 -13.56 5.46
C ARG A 322 9.17 -12.61 5.28
N GLY A 323 10.16 -12.97 4.46
CA GLY A 323 11.36 -12.16 4.24
C GLY A 323 11.16 -11.01 3.24
N HIS A 324 11.84 -9.86 3.50
CA HIS A 324 11.90 -8.71 2.59
C HIS A 324 13.15 -7.87 2.85
N CYS A 325 13.99 -7.72 1.89
CA CYS A 325 14.21 -8.40 0.62
C CYS A 325 15.70 -8.74 0.48
N THR A 326 16.03 -9.71 -0.39
CA THR A 326 17.43 -10.07 -0.60
C THR A 326 18.12 -9.08 -1.51
N VAL A 327 17.60 -8.85 -2.71
CA VAL A 327 18.18 -7.92 -3.67
C VAL A 327 17.18 -6.84 -4.07
N TRP A 328 17.55 -5.60 -3.86
CA TRP A 328 16.89 -4.43 -4.44
C TRP A 328 17.91 -3.77 -5.36
N PRO A 329 17.86 -4.04 -6.70
CA PRO A 329 19.02 -3.88 -7.58
C PRO A 329 19.24 -2.44 -8.06
N SER A 330 19.24 -1.47 -7.14
CA SER A 330 19.62 -0.07 -7.37
C SER A 330 20.79 0.35 -6.50
N TRP A 331 21.53 1.36 -6.94
CA TRP A 331 22.68 1.88 -6.20
C TRP A 331 22.29 2.51 -4.84
N GLU A 332 21.07 3.02 -4.73
CA GLU A 332 20.53 3.63 -3.52
C GLU A 332 20.08 2.58 -2.49
N ARG A 333 19.85 1.36 -2.95
CA ARG A 333 19.32 0.24 -2.15
C ARG A 333 20.33 -0.88 -1.91
N THR A 334 21.56 -0.67 -2.38
CA THR A 334 22.72 -1.52 -2.10
C THR A 334 23.74 -0.79 -1.25
N PRO A 335 24.68 -1.48 -0.59
CA PRO A 335 25.75 -0.84 0.16
C PRO A 335 26.54 0.15 -0.69
N HIS A 336 26.82 1.35 -0.19
CA HIS A 336 27.50 2.41 -0.94
C HIS A 336 28.85 1.98 -1.55
N TRP A 337 29.57 1.10 -0.87
CA TRP A 337 30.85 0.57 -1.37
C TRP A 337 30.71 -0.25 -2.64
N LEU A 338 29.54 -0.88 -2.88
CA LEU A 338 29.29 -1.71 -4.06
C LEU A 338 29.42 -0.91 -5.36
N ARG A 339 29.15 0.39 -5.32
CA ARG A 339 29.26 1.28 -6.48
C ARG A 339 30.68 1.37 -7.04
N ARG A 340 31.71 1.00 -6.26
CA ARG A 340 33.09 0.91 -6.74
C ARG A 340 33.27 -0.17 -7.82
N LEU A 341 32.35 -1.12 -7.89
CA LEU A 341 32.32 -2.20 -8.88
C LEU A 341 31.50 -1.87 -10.13
N GLU A 342 30.98 -0.65 -10.28
CA GLU A 342 30.14 -0.23 -11.40
C GLU A 342 30.79 -0.50 -12.78
N LYS A 343 32.12 -0.40 -12.86
CA LYS A 343 32.92 -0.67 -14.08
C LYS A 343 33.56 -2.06 -14.10
N GLN A 344 33.17 -2.94 -13.19
CA GLN A 344 33.71 -4.29 -13.04
C GLN A 344 32.56 -5.33 -12.98
N PRO A 345 31.89 -5.61 -14.12
CA PRO A 345 30.65 -6.42 -14.14
C PRO A 345 30.83 -7.81 -13.53
N THR A 346 31.96 -8.47 -13.77
CA THR A 346 32.23 -9.81 -13.21
C THR A 346 32.33 -9.76 -11.68
N ALA A 347 33.12 -8.85 -11.12
CA ALA A 347 33.24 -8.70 -9.68
C ALA A 347 31.92 -8.28 -9.03
N LEU A 348 31.15 -7.39 -9.65
CA LEU A 348 29.81 -6.99 -9.19
C LEU A 348 28.89 -8.21 -9.13
N ARG A 349 28.88 -9.03 -10.16
CA ARG A 349 28.07 -10.25 -10.25
C ARG A 349 28.38 -11.22 -9.10
N GLU A 350 29.66 -11.53 -8.89
CA GLU A 350 30.07 -12.44 -7.83
C GLU A 350 29.68 -11.93 -6.44
N VAL A 351 29.90 -10.65 -6.16
CA VAL A 351 29.53 -10.04 -4.89
C VAL A 351 28.01 -10.10 -4.64
N VAL A 352 27.19 -9.88 -5.67
CA VAL A 352 25.71 -10.01 -5.53
C VAL A 352 25.32 -11.47 -5.27
N ARG A 353 25.94 -12.41 -5.99
CA ARG A 353 25.71 -13.86 -5.78
C ARG A 353 26.12 -14.31 -4.37
N ASP A 354 27.27 -13.88 -3.88
CA ASP A 354 27.74 -14.15 -2.53
C ASP A 354 26.75 -13.60 -1.48
N HIS A 355 26.24 -12.39 -1.71
CA HIS A 355 25.21 -11.82 -0.82
C HIS A 355 23.93 -12.68 -0.81
N ILE A 356 23.44 -13.09 -1.99
CA ILE A 356 22.26 -13.97 -2.10
C ILE A 356 22.52 -15.28 -1.32
N ALA A 357 23.62 -15.95 -1.60
CA ALA A 357 23.95 -17.23 -0.96
C ALA A 357 24.05 -17.08 0.57
N TYR A 358 24.74 -16.05 1.04
CA TYR A 358 24.91 -15.79 2.47
C TYR A 358 23.58 -15.50 3.15
N GLN A 359 22.75 -14.61 2.58
CA GLN A 359 21.49 -14.24 3.21
C GLN A 359 20.52 -15.43 3.25
N LEU A 360 20.38 -16.17 2.15
CA LEU A 360 19.51 -17.35 2.10
C LEU A 360 19.98 -18.44 3.08
N PHE A 361 21.30 -18.68 3.15
CA PHE A 361 21.86 -19.60 4.12
C PHE A 361 21.51 -19.22 5.57
N THR A 362 21.51 -17.93 5.88
CA THR A 362 21.21 -17.41 7.23
C THR A 362 19.75 -17.62 7.62
N VAL A 363 18.81 -17.50 6.64
CA VAL A 363 17.36 -17.51 6.90
C VAL A 363 16.64 -18.80 6.49
N ARG A 364 17.33 -19.75 5.85
CA ARG A 364 16.74 -21.04 5.46
C ARG A 364 16.18 -21.80 6.68
N GLY A 365 15.05 -22.48 6.48
CA GLY A 365 14.33 -23.18 7.55
C GLY A 365 13.58 -22.28 8.54
N LYS A 366 13.70 -20.94 8.42
CA LYS A 366 13.09 -19.97 9.32
C LYS A 366 11.94 -19.21 8.67
N MET A 367 11.99 -19.06 7.36
CA MET A 367 11.01 -18.34 6.54
C MET A 367 10.52 -19.26 5.43
N PRO A 368 9.19 -19.46 5.29
CA PRO A 368 8.64 -20.25 4.19
C PRO A 368 8.71 -19.55 2.83
N GLU A 369 8.86 -18.21 2.84
CA GLU A 369 8.86 -17.39 1.63
C GLU A 369 9.59 -16.07 1.85
N LEU A 370 10.14 -15.50 0.77
CA LEU A 370 10.76 -14.18 0.81
C LEU A 370 10.75 -13.49 -0.57
N ASP A 371 10.86 -12.15 -0.59
CA ASP A 371 11.14 -11.37 -1.79
C ASP A 371 12.63 -11.49 -2.14
N LEU A 372 12.93 -12.36 -3.10
CA LEU A 372 14.31 -12.52 -3.58
C LEU A 372 14.76 -11.26 -4.30
N VAL A 373 13.91 -10.72 -5.18
CA VAL A 373 14.20 -9.48 -5.92
C VAL A 373 13.02 -8.52 -5.80
N ASN A 374 13.35 -7.27 -5.43
CA ASN A 374 12.40 -6.19 -5.26
C ASN A 374 12.59 -5.07 -6.31
N GLU A 375 11.48 -4.60 -6.92
CA GLU A 375 11.40 -3.43 -7.82
C GLU A 375 12.33 -3.47 -9.05
N VAL A 376 12.36 -4.59 -9.71
CA VAL A 376 13.21 -4.79 -10.90
C VAL A 376 12.82 -3.91 -12.09
N LEU A 377 11.58 -3.41 -12.15
CA LEU A 377 11.11 -2.59 -13.27
C LEU A 377 11.77 -1.21 -13.31
N TYR A 378 11.93 -0.60 -12.15
CA TYR A 378 12.41 0.79 -12.02
C TYR A 378 13.81 0.88 -11.40
N HIS A 379 14.19 -0.09 -10.57
CA HIS A 379 15.42 -0.12 -9.82
C HIS A 379 16.32 -1.27 -10.27
N ASN A 380 16.86 -1.19 -11.50
CA ASN A 380 17.56 -2.29 -12.15
C ASN A 380 19.01 -1.96 -12.60
N ALA A 381 19.59 -0.86 -12.12
CA ALA A 381 20.91 -0.42 -12.53
C ALA A 381 22.01 -1.47 -12.21
N VAL A 382 21.96 -2.06 -11.02
CA VAL A 382 22.90 -3.11 -10.60
C VAL A 382 22.68 -4.38 -11.43
N LEU A 383 21.42 -4.78 -11.65
CA LEU A 383 21.08 -5.96 -12.46
C LEU A 383 21.57 -5.82 -13.89
N LYS A 384 21.39 -4.67 -14.53
CA LYS A 384 21.84 -4.42 -15.92
C LYS A 384 23.34 -4.63 -16.08
N ILE A 385 24.13 -4.15 -15.13
CA ILE A 385 25.59 -4.30 -15.15
C ILE A 385 26.00 -5.73 -14.84
N ALA A 386 25.32 -6.38 -13.90
CA ALA A 386 25.61 -7.76 -13.50
C ALA A 386 25.30 -8.79 -14.60
N GLY A 387 24.47 -8.47 -15.61
CA GLY A 387 24.17 -9.36 -16.74
C GLY A 387 22.71 -9.39 -17.17
N GLY A 388 21.85 -8.51 -16.62
CA GLY A 388 20.47 -8.35 -17.05
C GLY A 388 19.58 -9.57 -16.75
N GLU A 389 18.69 -9.91 -17.68
CA GLU A 389 17.68 -10.96 -17.48
C GLU A 389 18.28 -12.35 -17.23
N SER A 390 19.41 -12.66 -17.89
CA SER A 390 20.09 -13.95 -17.67
C SER A 390 20.63 -14.07 -16.24
N GLU A 391 21.15 -12.99 -15.69
CA GLU A 391 21.63 -12.95 -14.32
C GLU A 391 20.47 -12.97 -13.30
N LEU A 392 19.36 -12.34 -13.60
CA LEU A 392 18.15 -12.43 -12.77
C LEU A 392 17.72 -13.90 -12.61
N ALA A 393 17.71 -14.67 -13.70
CA ALA A 393 17.38 -16.09 -13.66
C ALA A 393 18.41 -16.90 -12.82
N GLU A 394 19.70 -16.57 -12.90
CA GLU A 394 20.74 -17.19 -12.07
C GLU A 394 20.57 -16.87 -10.57
N TRP A 395 20.15 -15.66 -10.23
CA TRP A 395 19.84 -15.32 -8.83
C TRP A 395 18.75 -16.23 -8.25
N PHE A 396 17.68 -16.48 -9.01
CA PHE A 396 16.63 -17.42 -8.60
C PHE A 396 17.16 -18.88 -8.48
N ARG A 397 17.98 -19.35 -9.42
CA ARG A 397 18.56 -20.70 -9.35
C ARG A 397 19.52 -20.84 -8.17
N LEU A 398 20.37 -19.85 -7.94
CA LEU A 398 21.29 -19.83 -6.80
C LEU A 398 20.53 -19.88 -5.47
N ALA A 399 19.54 -19.00 -5.33
CA ALA A 399 18.72 -18.93 -4.13
C ALA A 399 18.00 -20.26 -3.85
N HIS A 400 17.44 -20.90 -4.88
CA HIS A 400 16.79 -22.20 -4.74
C HIS A 400 17.77 -23.32 -4.39
N ARG A 401 19.01 -23.30 -4.91
CA ARG A 401 20.03 -24.28 -4.48
C ARG A 401 20.37 -24.15 -3.00
N VAL A 402 20.36 -22.93 -2.46
CA VAL A 402 20.70 -22.68 -1.04
C VAL A 402 19.53 -22.98 -0.09
N ALA A 403 18.30 -22.67 -0.52
CA ALA A 403 17.08 -22.84 0.27
C ALA A 403 15.95 -23.41 -0.61
N PRO A 404 15.98 -24.70 -0.97
CA PRO A 404 15.03 -25.30 -1.92
C PRO A 404 13.59 -25.33 -1.42
N GLU A 405 13.38 -25.32 -0.10
CA GLU A 405 12.07 -25.29 0.55
C GLU A 405 11.40 -23.91 0.53
N MET A 406 12.17 -22.85 0.27
CA MET A 406 11.70 -21.48 0.36
C MET A 406 11.04 -21.02 -0.95
N ARG A 407 9.86 -20.41 -0.85
CA ARG A 407 9.20 -19.77 -1.99
C ARG A 407 9.84 -18.43 -2.30
N LEU A 408 10.43 -18.30 -3.46
CA LEU A 408 11.15 -17.12 -3.92
C LEU A 408 10.22 -16.22 -4.72
N TYR A 409 9.91 -15.05 -4.18
CA TYR A 409 9.03 -14.06 -4.83
C TYR A 409 9.84 -13.05 -5.65
N LEU A 410 9.28 -12.67 -6.79
CA LEU A 410 9.56 -11.41 -7.45
C LEU A 410 8.50 -10.41 -6.95
N ASN A 411 8.90 -9.22 -6.47
CA ASN A 411 8.01 -8.21 -5.90
C ASN A 411 8.21 -6.87 -6.60
N ASP A 412 7.11 -6.21 -7.01
CA ASP A 412 7.23 -4.91 -7.68
C ASP A 412 6.03 -4.00 -7.42
N THR A 413 6.18 -2.72 -7.78
CA THR A 413 5.23 -1.65 -7.49
C THR A 413 4.43 -1.22 -8.70
N GLY A 414 3.27 -0.62 -8.45
CA GLY A 414 2.50 0.09 -9.47
C GLY A 414 1.69 -0.78 -10.41
N ILE A 415 1.68 -2.09 -10.26
CA ILE A 415 0.98 -3.03 -11.13
C ILE A 415 -0.53 -2.93 -10.89
N LEU A 416 -0.99 -3.29 -9.69
CA LEU A 416 -2.42 -3.31 -9.36
C LEU A 416 -3.02 -1.91 -9.25
N THR A 417 -2.27 -0.94 -8.74
CA THR A 417 -2.73 0.45 -8.63
C THR A 417 -2.89 1.16 -9.98
N ALA A 418 -2.34 0.62 -11.05
CA ALA A 418 -2.51 1.11 -12.43
C ALA A 418 -3.51 0.27 -13.26
N ALA A 419 -4.24 -0.67 -12.66
CA ALA A 419 -5.13 -1.60 -13.37
C ALA A 419 -6.31 -0.93 -14.11
N ASP A 420 -6.63 0.32 -13.81
CA ASP A 420 -7.60 1.11 -14.59
C ASP A 420 -7.09 1.48 -15.98
N ALA A 421 -5.79 1.43 -16.24
CA ALA A 421 -5.27 1.68 -17.58
C ALA A 421 -5.60 0.51 -18.51
N PRO A 422 -6.21 0.74 -19.69
CA PRO A 422 -6.62 -0.33 -20.59
C PRO A 422 -5.49 -1.32 -20.94
N ASP A 423 -4.30 -0.79 -21.16
CA ASP A 423 -3.11 -1.58 -21.55
C ASP A 423 -2.10 -1.76 -20.42
N ASN A 424 -2.39 -1.22 -19.24
CA ASN A 424 -1.52 -1.24 -18.04
C ASN A 424 -0.04 -1.53 -18.35
N PRO A 425 0.74 -0.54 -18.82
CA PRO A 425 2.10 -0.78 -19.32
C PRO A 425 3.05 -1.30 -18.24
N THR A 426 2.79 -0.96 -16.98
CA THR A 426 3.57 -1.48 -15.84
C THR A 426 3.34 -2.98 -15.66
N ALA A 427 2.08 -3.43 -15.72
CA ALA A 427 1.76 -4.85 -15.66
C ALA A 427 2.32 -5.61 -16.86
N ALA A 428 2.24 -5.03 -18.08
CA ALA A 428 2.81 -5.63 -19.27
C ALA A 428 4.35 -5.77 -19.16
N ALA A 429 5.04 -4.77 -18.59
CA ALA A 429 6.47 -4.85 -18.33
C ALA A 429 6.80 -5.93 -17.30
N TYR A 430 6.01 -6.03 -16.23
CA TYR A 430 6.20 -7.04 -15.20
C TYR A 430 6.00 -8.46 -15.73
N ARG A 431 4.97 -8.68 -16.55
CA ARG A 431 4.76 -9.97 -17.22
C ARG A 431 5.94 -10.34 -18.11
N ARG A 432 6.51 -9.40 -18.88
CA ARG A 432 7.71 -9.70 -19.72
C ARG A 432 8.90 -10.18 -18.88
N VAL A 433 9.14 -9.61 -17.70
CA VAL A 433 10.21 -10.09 -16.79
C VAL A 433 9.90 -11.52 -16.32
N ILE A 434 8.65 -11.77 -15.91
CA ILE A 434 8.20 -13.11 -15.46
C ILE A 434 8.30 -14.13 -16.59
N ASP A 435 7.87 -13.77 -17.81
CA ASP A 435 8.00 -14.62 -19.01
C ASP A 435 9.47 -14.98 -19.26
N GLY A 436 10.38 -14.01 -19.13
CA GLY A 436 11.83 -14.23 -19.22
C GLY A 436 12.34 -15.24 -18.18
N LEU A 437 11.93 -15.10 -16.91
CA LEU A 437 12.27 -16.04 -15.85
C LEU A 437 11.73 -17.45 -16.14
N LYS A 438 10.46 -17.58 -16.54
CA LYS A 438 9.82 -18.87 -16.87
C LYS A 438 10.51 -19.53 -18.07
N LYS A 439 10.79 -18.76 -19.13
CA LYS A 439 11.52 -19.25 -20.32
C LYS A 439 12.91 -19.74 -19.98
N ALA A 440 13.60 -19.07 -19.03
CA ALA A 440 14.90 -19.50 -18.55
C ALA A 440 14.85 -20.67 -17.55
N GLY A 441 13.67 -21.19 -17.21
CA GLY A 441 13.50 -22.26 -16.22
C GLY A 441 13.91 -21.84 -14.81
N ALA A 442 13.81 -20.55 -14.46
CA ALA A 442 14.08 -20.07 -13.13
C ALA A 442 12.98 -20.49 -12.14
N PRO A 443 13.32 -20.91 -10.92
CA PRO A 443 12.37 -21.41 -9.92
C PRO A 443 11.63 -20.25 -9.23
N LEU A 444 10.79 -19.52 -10.00
CA LEU A 444 9.90 -18.50 -9.48
C LEU A 444 8.83 -19.16 -8.62
N GLY A 445 8.83 -18.87 -7.32
CA GLY A 445 7.94 -19.46 -6.32
C GLY A 445 6.71 -18.63 -6.00
N GLY A 446 6.65 -17.36 -6.41
CA GLY A 446 5.51 -16.47 -6.21
C GLY A 446 5.68 -15.10 -6.84
N ILE A 447 4.57 -14.37 -6.95
CA ILE A 447 4.52 -13.01 -7.50
C ILE A 447 3.93 -12.07 -6.46
N GLY A 448 4.70 -11.02 -6.11
CA GLY A 448 4.30 -9.98 -5.17
C GLY A 448 3.88 -8.70 -5.88
N PHE A 449 2.89 -8.04 -5.31
CA PHE A 449 2.40 -6.72 -5.70
C PHE A 449 2.41 -5.81 -4.49
N GLN A 450 3.24 -4.77 -4.47
CA GLN A 450 3.33 -3.86 -3.32
C GLN A 450 1.99 -3.20 -3.00
N CYS A 451 1.30 -2.67 -4.02
CA CYS A 451 0.00 -2.04 -3.87
C CYS A 451 0.01 -0.74 -3.03
N HIS A 452 1.08 0.06 -3.11
CA HIS A 452 1.11 1.42 -2.57
C HIS A 452 0.15 2.31 -3.35
N ALA A 453 -1.02 2.57 -2.79
CA ALA A 453 -2.04 3.40 -3.40
C ALA A 453 -1.90 4.88 -2.98
N SER A 454 -2.41 5.76 -3.82
CA SER A 454 -2.53 7.19 -3.52
C SER A 454 -3.69 7.79 -4.30
N MET A 455 -4.12 9.00 -3.95
CA MET A 455 -5.19 9.71 -4.66
C MET A 455 -4.95 9.84 -6.18
N ALA A 456 -3.69 9.86 -6.60
CA ALA A 456 -3.31 9.90 -8.01
C ALA A 456 -3.23 8.51 -8.66
N LYS A 457 -3.15 7.44 -7.86
CA LYS A 457 -2.84 6.09 -8.37
C LYS A 457 -3.52 5.00 -7.52
N PHE A 458 -4.72 4.65 -7.89
CA PHE A 458 -5.47 3.49 -7.39
C PHE A 458 -6.46 3.04 -8.47
N ALA A 459 -7.00 1.84 -8.40
CA ALA A 459 -7.83 1.27 -9.45
C ALA A 459 -9.10 0.62 -8.89
N ALA A 460 -10.14 0.55 -9.72
CA ALA A 460 -11.40 -0.11 -9.38
C ALA A 460 -11.19 -1.61 -9.11
N PRO A 461 -11.87 -2.19 -8.11
CA PRO A 461 -11.69 -3.59 -7.69
C PRO A 461 -11.84 -4.61 -8.82
N GLU A 462 -12.81 -4.44 -9.72
CA GLU A 462 -13.00 -5.34 -10.87
C GLU A 462 -11.82 -5.31 -11.86
N ASN A 463 -11.17 -4.14 -12.01
CA ASN A 463 -9.99 -4.03 -12.85
C ASN A 463 -8.78 -4.69 -12.16
N VAL A 464 -8.68 -4.59 -10.84
CA VAL A 464 -7.65 -5.29 -10.06
C VAL A 464 -7.85 -6.80 -10.15
N LEU A 465 -9.09 -7.32 -10.02
CA LEU A 465 -9.40 -8.74 -10.20
C LEU A 465 -8.97 -9.22 -11.57
N ARG A 466 -9.33 -8.49 -12.64
CA ARG A 466 -8.93 -8.81 -14.01
C ARG A 466 -7.41 -8.82 -14.20
N GLU A 467 -6.70 -7.93 -13.53
CA GLU A 467 -5.24 -7.92 -13.60
C GLU A 467 -4.65 -9.12 -12.84
N LEU A 468 -5.20 -9.49 -11.68
CA LEU A 468 -4.80 -10.71 -10.97
C LEU A 468 -5.04 -11.98 -11.79
N ASP A 469 -6.17 -12.08 -12.52
CA ASP A 469 -6.43 -13.19 -13.44
C ASP A 469 -5.33 -13.34 -14.51
N ARG A 470 -4.81 -12.20 -15.03
CA ARG A 470 -3.71 -12.19 -15.99
C ARG A 470 -2.38 -12.68 -15.42
N PHE A 471 -2.18 -12.58 -14.11
CA PHE A 471 -1.01 -13.13 -13.42
C PHE A 471 -1.23 -14.55 -12.90
N ALA A 472 -2.46 -14.96 -12.65
CA ALA A 472 -2.78 -16.32 -12.19
C ALA A 472 -2.39 -17.41 -13.19
N VAL A 473 -2.29 -17.07 -14.47
CA VAL A 473 -1.85 -18.00 -15.55
C VAL A 473 -0.45 -18.54 -15.35
N TYR A 474 0.38 -17.89 -14.53
CA TYR A 474 1.72 -18.36 -14.21
C TYR A 474 1.76 -19.56 -13.26
N GLY A 475 0.63 -19.91 -12.63
CA GLY A 475 0.49 -21.07 -11.76
C GLY A 475 1.27 -21.01 -10.45
N VAL A 476 1.64 -19.81 -10.00
CA VAL A 476 2.33 -19.58 -8.73
C VAL A 476 1.48 -18.70 -7.80
N PRO A 477 1.65 -18.79 -6.48
CA PRO A 477 0.96 -17.94 -5.52
C PRO A 477 1.14 -16.45 -5.80
N LEU A 478 0.05 -15.70 -5.71
CA LEU A 478 0.01 -14.25 -5.79
C LEU A 478 -0.17 -13.64 -4.39
N LYS A 479 0.37 -12.45 -4.17
CA LYS A 479 0.26 -11.77 -2.87
C LYS A 479 0.27 -10.24 -3.01
N ILE A 480 -0.62 -9.55 -2.30
CA ILE A 480 -0.44 -8.14 -1.99
C ILE A 480 0.53 -8.08 -0.81
N THR A 481 1.65 -7.39 -0.97
CA THR A 481 2.81 -7.47 -0.07
C THR A 481 3.02 -6.24 0.80
N GLU A 482 2.52 -5.07 0.38
CA GLU A 482 2.90 -3.79 0.98
C GLU A 482 1.76 -2.75 0.92
N TYR A 483 0.51 -3.20 1.12
CA TYR A 483 -0.65 -2.30 0.99
C TYR A 483 -0.57 -1.10 1.93
N ASP A 484 -0.75 0.07 1.35
CA ASP A 484 -1.16 1.30 2.02
C ASP A 484 -1.97 2.19 1.07
N PHE A 485 -2.67 3.19 1.62
CA PHE A 485 -3.39 4.17 0.82
C PHE A 485 -3.15 5.58 1.36
N ARG A 486 -2.32 6.32 0.65
CA ARG A 486 -1.99 7.70 1.00
C ARG A 486 -3.13 8.64 0.61
N THR A 487 -4.01 8.90 1.55
CA THR A 487 -5.15 9.81 1.44
C THR A 487 -5.48 10.43 2.79
N THR A 488 -6.14 11.58 2.77
CA THR A 488 -6.75 12.21 3.96
C THR A 488 -8.27 11.95 4.01
N ASP A 489 -8.84 11.33 2.98
CA ASP A 489 -10.24 10.88 2.95
C ASP A 489 -10.34 9.52 3.63
N GLU A 490 -10.65 9.52 4.93
CA GLU A 490 -10.73 8.30 5.74
C GLU A 490 -11.89 7.38 5.32
N ALA A 491 -12.99 7.93 4.78
CA ALA A 491 -14.10 7.13 4.29
C ALA A 491 -13.70 6.39 3.01
N LEU A 492 -13.01 7.07 2.09
CA LEU A 492 -12.45 6.43 0.90
C LEU A 492 -11.39 5.38 1.28
N ALA A 493 -10.52 5.67 2.25
CA ALA A 493 -9.51 4.72 2.71
C ALA A 493 -10.15 3.45 3.28
N ALA A 494 -11.24 3.61 4.04
CA ALA A 494 -11.98 2.50 4.62
C ALA A 494 -12.65 1.64 3.54
N ASP A 495 -13.37 2.27 2.61
CA ASP A 495 -14.04 1.58 1.51
C ASP A 495 -13.04 0.86 0.60
N TYR A 496 -11.91 1.53 0.30
CA TYR A 496 -10.88 0.93 -0.56
C TYR A 496 -10.17 -0.24 0.11
N LEU A 497 -9.85 -0.15 1.41
CA LEU A 497 -9.31 -1.29 2.16
C LEU A 497 -10.29 -2.46 2.19
N ARG A 498 -11.60 -2.18 2.46
CA ARG A 498 -12.66 -3.21 2.37
C ARG A 498 -12.58 -3.94 1.05
N ASP A 499 -12.60 -3.19 -0.03
CA ASP A 499 -12.71 -3.75 -1.37
C ASP A 499 -11.43 -4.48 -1.80
N MET A 500 -10.27 -3.98 -1.43
CA MET A 500 -9.00 -4.67 -1.70
C MET A 500 -8.84 -5.96 -0.87
N LEU A 501 -9.39 -6.01 0.35
CA LEU A 501 -9.46 -7.24 1.14
C LEU A 501 -10.38 -8.28 0.46
N TYR A 502 -11.56 -7.85 -0.05
CA TYR A 502 -12.44 -8.72 -0.83
C TYR A 502 -11.78 -9.23 -2.12
N VAL A 503 -11.10 -8.34 -2.87
CA VAL A 503 -10.33 -8.71 -4.05
C VAL A 503 -9.32 -9.79 -3.73
N ALA A 504 -8.49 -9.58 -2.72
CA ALA A 504 -7.44 -10.53 -2.36
C ALA A 504 -8.01 -11.84 -1.82
N PHE A 505 -8.96 -11.79 -0.90
CA PHE A 505 -9.47 -12.99 -0.24
C PHE A 505 -10.39 -13.82 -1.13
N SER A 506 -11.04 -13.21 -2.13
CA SER A 506 -11.91 -13.93 -3.08
C SER A 506 -11.19 -14.50 -4.30
N HIS A 507 -9.93 -14.13 -4.55
CA HIS A 507 -9.22 -14.59 -5.74
C HIS A 507 -8.47 -15.91 -5.47
N PRO A 508 -8.62 -16.95 -6.34
CA PRO A 508 -8.09 -18.29 -6.05
C PRO A 508 -6.56 -18.35 -5.94
N ALA A 509 -5.83 -17.60 -6.76
CA ALA A 509 -4.36 -17.60 -6.74
C ALA A 509 -3.76 -16.76 -5.59
N MET A 510 -4.57 -15.93 -4.92
CA MET A 510 -4.08 -15.08 -3.83
C MET A 510 -3.91 -15.88 -2.53
N THR A 511 -2.77 -15.71 -1.87
CA THR A 511 -2.42 -16.40 -0.63
C THR A 511 -2.17 -15.46 0.55
N GLY A 512 -2.16 -14.15 0.33
CA GLY A 512 -1.98 -13.18 1.40
C GLY A 512 -2.23 -11.75 0.99
N PHE A 513 -2.50 -10.94 2.03
CA PHE A 513 -2.65 -9.50 1.98
C PHE A 513 -1.86 -8.89 3.14
N LEU A 514 -0.76 -8.22 2.83
CA LEU A 514 0.10 -7.59 3.83
C LEU A 514 0.07 -6.07 3.66
N MET A 515 0.01 -5.38 4.79
CA MET A 515 0.12 -3.92 4.87
C MET A 515 1.58 -3.50 5.02
N TRP A 516 1.92 -2.27 4.62
CA TRP A 516 3.26 -1.72 4.86
C TRP A 516 3.28 -0.81 6.07
N GLY A 517 2.96 -1.39 7.23
CA GLY A 517 2.73 -0.70 8.50
C GLY A 517 1.24 -0.56 8.82
N PHE A 518 0.91 -0.39 10.10
CA PHE A 518 -0.48 -0.36 10.57
C PHE A 518 -0.78 0.77 11.58
N TRP A 519 0.25 1.51 12.00
CA TRP A 519 0.16 2.60 12.98
C TRP A 519 0.89 3.86 12.48
N ASP A 520 0.20 5.01 12.48
CA ASP A 520 0.76 6.30 11.99
C ASP A 520 1.98 6.78 12.77
N GLY A 521 2.18 6.31 14.00
CA GLY A 521 3.34 6.67 14.82
C GLY A 521 4.66 6.11 14.30
N ASN A 522 4.59 5.07 13.48
CA ASN A 522 5.73 4.51 12.76
C ASN A 522 5.28 3.99 11.40
N HIS A 523 5.15 4.90 10.43
CA HIS A 523 4.76 4.57 9.06
C HIS A 523 5.54 5.44 8.08
N TRP A 524 6.11 4.83 7.03
CA TRP A 524 7.00 5.49 6.07
C TRP A 524 6.39 6.73 5.37
N CYS A 525 5.08 6.76 5.14
CA CYS A 525 4.39 7.90 4.55
C CYS A 525 3.38 8.59 5.48
N GLY A 526 3.29 8.17 6.76
CA GLY A 526 2.43 8.78 7.78
C GLY A 526 0.93 8.59 7.53
N SER A 527 0.53 7.52 6.84
CA SER A 527 -0.87 7.18 6.55
C SER A 527 -1.07 5.68 6.67
N ALA A 528 -0.95 5.16 7.89
CA ALA A 528 -1.16 3.74 8.19
C ALA A 528 -2.64 3.37 8.12
N PRO A 529 -2.98 2.13 7.70
CA PRO A 529 -4.37 1.74 7.50
C PRO A 529 -5.20 1.54 8.77
N ILE A 530 -4.60 1.24 9.94
CA ILE A 530 -5.35 0.74 11.10
C ILE A 530 -5.48 1.78 12.21
N PHE A 531 -4.38 2.31 12.73
CA PHE A 531 -4.37 3.23 13.86
C PHE A 531 -3.77 4.58 13.50
N ASP A 532 -4.33 5.65 14.08
CA ASP A 532 -3.70 6.96 14.10
C ASP A 532 -2.51 7.01 15.09
N LYS A 533 -1.85 8.18 15.22
CA LYS A 533 -0.69 8.33 16.12
C LYS A 533 -1.02 8.07 17.59
N ASP A 534 -2.26 8.38 17.98
CA ASP A 534 -2.74 8.26 19.37
C ASP A 534 -3.36 6.90 19.65
N TRP A 535 -3.25 5.96 18.69
CA TRP A 535 -3.82 4.62 18.77
C TRP A 535 -5.35 4.57 18.71
N ASN A 536 -6.01 5.58 18.16
CA ASN A 536 -7.42 5.47 17.85
C ASN A 536 -7.60 4.62 16.59
N LEU A 537 -8.60 3.75 16.65
CA LEU A 537 -8.92 2.89 15.52
C LEU A 537 -9.57 3.71 14.40
N LYS A 538 -8.91 3.80 13.25
CA LYS A 538 -9.43 4.49 12.07
C LYS A 538 -10.65 3.79 11.47
N PRO A 539 -11.46 4.46 10.62
CA PRO A 539 -12.54 3.81 9.87
C PRO A 539 -12.05 2.58 9.09
N SER A 540 -10.91 2.65 8.45
CA SER A 540 -10.27 1.53 7.76
C SER A 540 -9.83 0.41 8.71
N GLY A 541 -9.38 0.76 9.93
CA GLY A 541 -9.07 -0.22 10.97
C GLY A 541 -10.31 -0.98 11.46
N ARG A 542 -11.46 -0.30 11.58
CA ARG A 542 -12.74 -0.97 11.88
C ARG A 542 -13.14 -1.96 10.79
N VAL A 543 -12.99 -1.56 9.53
CA VAL A 543 -13.24 -2.45 8.38
C VAL A 543 -12.38 -3.71 8.44
N PHE A 544 -11.09 -3.56 8.75
CA PHE A 544 -10.20 -4.71 8.87
C PHE A 544 -10.63 -5.65 10.01
N ASP A 545 -10.91 -5.09 11.18
CA ASP A 545 -11.35 -5.86 12.34
C ASP A 545 -12.68 -6.60 12.06
N ASP A 546 -13.66 -5.92 11.45
CA ASP A 546 -14.96 -6.50 11.11
C ASP A 546 -14.85 -7.63 10.08
N LEU A 547 -14.01 -7.47 9.05
CA LEU A 547 -13.84 -8.49 8.02
C LEU A 547 -12.99 -9.67 8.52
N VAL A 548 -11.78 -9.40 9.00
CA VAL A 548 -10.79 -10.45 9.29
C VAL A 548 -11.05 -11.13 10.63
N HIS A 549 -11.47 -10.37 11.65
CA HIS A 549 -11.63 -10.91 13.01
C HIS A 549 -13.05 -11.25 13.39
N ARG A 550 -14.06 -10.90 12.57
CA ARG A 550 -15.48 -11.25 12.81
C ARG A 550 -16.08 -11.98 11.62
N LYS A 551 -16.29 -11.34 10.47
CA LYS A 551 -17.00 -11.91 9.32
C LYS A 551 -16.29 -13.16 8.75
N TRP A 552 -15.00 -13.10 8.58
CA TRP A 552 -14.19 -14.21 8.04
C TRP A 552 -13.61 -15.10 9.15
N ARG A 553 -14.34 -15.26 10.22
CA ARG A 553 -13.95 -16.12 11.34
C ARG A 553 -14.99 -17.23 11.53
N THR A 554 -14.52 -18.40 11.93
CA THR A 554 -15.37 -19.53 12.29
C THR A 554 -15.37 -19.69 13.80
N ALA A 555 -16.55 -19.62 14.40
CA ALA A 555 -16.81 -19.99 15.77
C ALA A 555 -18.08 -20.86 15.77
N LEU A 556 -17.98 -22.09 16.26
CA LEU A 556 -19.09 -23.05 16.29
C LEU A 556 -19.21 -23.65 17.69
N GLU A 557 -20.42 -23.82 18.11
CA GLU A 557 -20.79 -24.52 19.34
C GLU A 557 -21.73 -25.67 19.03
N GLY A 558 -21.67 -26.75 19.81
CA GLY A 558 -22.54 -27.89 19.62
C GLY A 558 -22.19 -29.04 20.56
N LYS A 559 -22.59 -30.23 20.18
CA LYS A 559 -22.25 -31.48 20.89
C LYS A 559 -21.75 -32.52 19.89
N THR A 560 -20.85 -33.39 20.34
CA THR A 560 -20.51 -34.57 19.57
C THR A 560 -21.69 -35.53 19.48
N SER A 561 -21.76 -36.33 18.41
CA SER A 561 -22.68 -37.47 18.33
C SER A 561 -22.27 -38.54 19.35
N GLU A 562 -23.10 -39.56 19.52
CA GLU A 562 -22.79 -40.73 20.36
C GLU A 562 -21.49 -41.43 19.92
N THR A 563 -21.14 -41.33 18.65
CA THR A 563 -19.90 -41.88 18.08
C THR A 563 -18.72 -40.91 18.19
N GLY A 564 -18.85 -39.81 18.98
CA GLY A 564 -17.81 -38.81 19.19
C GLY A 564 -17.53 -37.90 18.00
N CYS A 565 -18.44 -37.83 17.03
CA CYS A 565 -18.23 -37.00 15.83
C CYS A 565 -18.89 -35.63 16.01
N PHE A 566 -18.15 -34.60 15.58
CA PHE A 566 -18.64 -33.22 15.42
C PHE A 566 -18.38 -32.76 13.98
N THR A 567 -19.42 -32.30 13.31
CA THR A 567 -19.33 -31.84 11.88
C THR A 567 -19.60 -30.37 11.79
N GLY A 568 -19.01 -29.75 10.79
CA GLY A 568 -19.20 -28.34 10.52
C GLY A 568 -18.58 -27.90 9.19
N ARG A 569 -18.72 -26.61 8.91
CA ARG A 569 -18.07 -25.92 7.80
C ARG A 569 -17.36 -24.69 8.33
N GLY A 570 -16.11 -24.50 7.92
CA GLY A 570 -15.29 -23.40 8.43
C GLY A 570 -14.23 -22.91 7.45
N PHE A 571 -13.66 -21.74 7.75
CA PHE A 571 -12.51 -21.21 7.00
C PHE A 571 -11.30 -22.10 7.19
N TYR A 572 -10.50 -22.27 6.14
CA TYR A 572 -9.23 -22.99 6.24
C TYR A 572 -8.26 -22.31 7.20
N GLY A 573 -7.59 -23.11 8.02
CA GLY A 573 -6.66 -22.64 9.03
C GLY A 573 -6.60 -23.49 10.29
N THR A 574 -5.92 -22.98 11.30
CA THR A 574 -5.71 -23.70 12.58
C THR A 574 -6.84 -23.38 13.54
N TYR A 575 -7.37 -24.42 14.13
CA TYR A 575 -8.49 -24.39 15.05
C TYR A 575 -8.12 -24.87 16.44
N ARG A 576 -8.77 -24.28 17.42
CA ARG A 576 -8.80 -24.77 18.79
C ARG A 576 -10.23 -25.19 19.13
N LEU A 577 -10.35 -26.45 19.58
CA LEU A 577 -11.60 -27.01 20.07
C LEU A 577 -11.46 -27.26 21.57
N ARG A 578 -12.47 -26.84 22.32
CA ARG A 578 -12.64 -27.17 23.73
C ARG A 578 -13.85 -28.12 23.86
N ALA A 579 -13.64 -29.26 24.51
CA ALA A 579 -14.69 -30.18 24.85
C ALA A 579 -14.83 -30.31 26.38
N GLU A 580 -16.05 -30.37 26.88
CA GLU A 580 -16.34 -30.56 28.31
C GLU A 580 -16.84 -31.96 28.57
N THR A 581 -16.10 -32.76 29.33
CA THR A 581 -16.51 -34.13 29.70
C THR A 581 -17.63 -34.11 30.73
N ALA A 582 -18.35 -35.22 30.86
CA ALA A 582 -19.39 -35.39 31.90
C ALA A 582 -18.85 -35.22 33.34
N ALA A 583 -17.56 -35.46 33.54
CA ALA A 583 -16.86 -35.21 34.81
C ALA A 583 -16.42 -33.75 35.02
N GLY A 584 -16.82 -32.81 34.16
CA GLY A 584 -16.49 -31.40 34.27
C GLY A 584 -15.03 -31.06 33.86
N ARG A 585 -14.30 -32.00 33.26
CA ARG A 585 -12.94 -31.71 32.74
C ARG A 585 -13.03 -31.05 31.37
N SER A 586 -12.21 -30.01 31.17
CA SER A 586 -12.06 -29.34 29.89
C SER A 586 -10.84 -29.92 29.11
N LEU A 587 -11.11 -30.52 27.97
CA LEU A 587 -10.11 -31.04 27.05
C LEU A 587 -9.91 -30.08 25.88
N ILE A 588 -8.65 -29.85 25.50
CA ILE A 588 -8.29 -28.92 24.41
C ILE A 588 -7.68 -29.73 23.26
N TYR A 589 -8.14 -29.42 22.06
CA TYR A 589 -7.66 -30.01 20.81
C TYR A 589 -7.24 -28.92 19.85
N GLU A 590 -6.23 -29.19 19.05
CA GLU A 590 -5.83 -28.35 17.93
C GLU A 590 -5.79 -29.18 16.65
N PHE A 591 -6.25 -28.60 15.53
CA PHE A 591 -6.09 -29.19 14.21
C PHE A 591 -6.03 -28.08 13.16
N THR A 592 -5.55 -28.42 11.97
CA THR A 592 -5.56 -27.51 10.82
C THR A 592 -6.54 -28.04 9.79
N LEU A 593 -7.57 -27.24 9.47
CA LEU A 593 -8.49 -27.52 8.38
C LEU A 593 -7.83 -27.15 7.06
N GLU A 594 -7.63 -28.14 6.20
CA GLU A 594 -6.98 -28.06 4.90
C GLU A 594 -7.99 -28.35 3.77
N PRO A 595 -7.79 -27.78 2.56
CA PRO A 595 -8.73 -27.96 1.44
C PRO A 595 -9.01 -29.40 1.04
N GLU A 596 -8.00 -30.27 1.16
CA GLU A 596 -8.06 -31.65 0.67
C GLU A 596 -8.42 -32.66 1.76
N LYS A 597 -8.55 -32.21 3.03
CA LYS A 597 -8.78 -33.09 4.17
C LYS A 597 -10.06 -32.72 4.88
N ARG A 598 -10.98 -33.69 5.01
CA ARG A 598 -12.30 -33.51 5.64
C ARG A 598 -12.45 -34.23 6.97
N GLU A 599 -11.71 -35.29 7.22
CA GLU A 599 -11.85 -36.12 8.40
C GLU A 599 -10.61 -36.03 9.29
N TYR A 600 -10.84 -35.83 10.56
CA TYR A 600 -9.80 -35.67 11.59
C TYR A 600 -10.14 -36.50 12.81
N VAL A 601 -9.19 -37.31 13.29
CA VAL A 601 -9.26 -37.97 14.59
C VAL A 601 -8.37 -37.19 15.54
N LEU A 602 -8.98 -36.60 16.58
CA LEU A 602 -8.31 -35.68 17.48
C LEU A 602 -8.14 -36.31 18.86
N ARG A 603 -6.92 -36.18 19.42
CA ARG A 603 -6.60 -36.45 20.81
C ARG A 603 -6.32 -35.13 21.53
N PRO A 604 -6.62 -35.02 22.83
CA PRO A 604 -6.37 -33.79 23.58
C PRO A 604 -4.86 -33.52 23.62
N GLN A 605 -4.51 -32.24 23.63
CA GLN A 605 -3.14 -31.84 23.90
C GLN A 605 -2.82 -32.24 25.35
N ASN A 606 -1.74 -33.00 25.56
CA ASN A 606 -1.24 -33.29 26.90
C ASN A 606 -1.03 -31.97 27.62
N GLY A 607 -1.68 -31.77 28.74
CA GLY A 607 -1.69 -30.52 29.48
C GLY A 607 -0.26 -30.03 29.72
N ALA A 608 0.15 -29.06 28.92
CA ALA A 608 1.33 -28.28 29.22
C ALA A 608 1.05 -27.50 30.50
N GLY A 609 1.59 -28.04 31.59
CA GLY A 609 1.93 -27.40 32.83
C GLY A 609 0.90 -26.49 33.50
N ARG A 610 0.40 -26.91 34.62
CA ARG A 610 0.05 -26.03 35.74
C ARG A 610 1.14 -24.94 35.92
N GLY A 611 1.01 -23.86 35.17
CA GLY A 611 1.74 -22.61 35.43
C GLY A 611 1.09 -21.94 36.62
N GLY A 612 1.73 -22.05 37.78
CA GLY A 612 1.27 -21.57 39.07
C GLY A 612 0.89 -20.09 39.06
N ARG A 613 -0.21 -19.80 39.73
CA ARG A 613 -0.43 -18.50 40.35
C ARG A 613 0.78 -18.17 41.23
N LYS A 614 1.47 -17.08 40.93
CA LYS A 614 1.99 -16.11 41.90
C LYS A 614 2.06 -14.73 41.25
#